data_306979e0fc9f795ec76fafd2974d6a3c
#
_entry.id   306979e0fc9f795ec76fafd2974d6a3c
#
_cell.length_a   1.000
_cell.length_b   1.000
_cell.length_c   1.000
_cell.angle_alpha   90.00
_cell.angle_beta   90.00
_cell.angle_gamma   90.00
#
_symmetry.space_group_name_H-M   'P 1'
#
loop_
_entity.id
_entity.type
_entity.pdbx_description
1 polymer ?
#
loop_
_entity_poly.entity_id
_entity_poly.type
_entity_poly.pdbx_seq_one_letter_code
_entity_poly.pdbx_strand_id
1 'polypeptide(L)'
;MQTFNDKVAVITGAGSGMGRYLAILLAQDGADVCVTDVNEETLNETVEMLRKYNVSVSSHVLDVSNKESIEALPQKVIDQHGKVDLVFNNAGVTTGSHFKDMDEKNWDWVMGINFDGVINSSRAFIPHMIESPEAAIVNTSSIFGMVAVPGQTVYHATKFAVRGFTESLALEMKATNPNLQIHCVHPGHIGTNIAATARMSDEDFNRDDGARSSIFTRNAPKSQQEMGDLFREGGMHPSKAAQIILNGVRKKKSRIFIGLDAKLLDLSQRLFPKHYHKTWAFFMPFLMIFRDKKALKSVD
;
A
#
# COMPACT_ATOMS: atom_id res chain seq x y z
N MET A 1 -0.52 -10.13 -18.86
CA MET A 1 0.93 -10.23 -18.53
C MET A 1 1.17 -11.55 -17.81
N GLN A 2 1.89 -12.47 -18.42
CA GLN A 2 2.14 -13.80 -17.83
C GLN A 2 3.46 -13.82 -17.04
N THR A 3 4.46 -13.08 -17.48
CA THR A 3 5.77 -12.92 -16.85
C THR A 3 6.11 -11.44 -16.74
N PHE A 4 7.02 -11.10 -15.85
CA PHE A 4 7.59 -9.76 -15.74
C PHE A 4 9.00 -9.66 -16.35
N ASN A 5 9.49 -10.76 -16.93
CA ASN A 5 10.78 -10.76 -17.64
C ASN A 5 10.77 -9.68 -18.74
N ASP A 6 11.89 -8.97 -18.87
CA ASP A 6 12.09 -7.85 -19.83
C ASP A 6 11.11 -6.67 -19.63
N LYS A 7 10.42 -6.57 -18.50
CA LYS A 7 9.60 -5.41 -18.12
C LYS A 7 10.41 -4.42 -17.29
N VAL A 8 10.04 -3.16 -17.36
CA VAL A 8 10.57 -2.10 -16.49
C VAL A 8 9.49 -1.69 -15.50
N ALA A 9 9.80 -1.83 -14.21
CA ALA A 9 8.88 -1.56 -13.12
C ALA A 9 9.36 -0.41 -12.23
N VAL A 10 8.49 0.55 -11.98
CA VAL A 10 8.69 1.65 -11.03
C VAL A 10 7.92 1.35 -9.76
N ILE A 11 8.57 1.46 -8.59
CA ILE A 11 7.96 1.17 -7.29
C ILE A 11 8.21 2.33 -6.34
N THR A 12 7.13 2.98 -5.87
CA THR A 12 7.21 4.01 -4.83
C THR A 12 7.09 3.40 -3.43
N GLY A 13 7.76 3.98 -2.44
CA GLY A 13 7.82 3.44 -1.08
C GLY A 13 8.54 2.09 -1.04
N ALA A 14 9.63 1.97 -1.80
CA ALA A 14 10.38 0.72 -1.97
C ALA A 14 11.44 0.49 -0.88
N GLY A 15 11.67 1.45 0.00
CA GLY A 15 12.63 1.31 1.11
C GLY A 15 12.21 0.26 2.14
N SER A 16 10.94 -0.12 2.23
CA SER A 16 10.49 -1.10 3.21
C SER A 16 9.22 -1.84 2.79
N GLY A 17 8.74 -2.75 3.64
CA GLY A 17 7.42 -3.36 3.56
C GLY A 17 7.09 -3.99 2.21
N MET A 18 5.87 -3.74 1.72
CA MET A 18 5.41 -4.32 0.45
C MET A 18 6.20 -3.81 -0.75
N GLY A 19 6.61 -2.53 -0.76
CA GLY A 19 7.37 -1.94 -1.86
C GLY A 19 8.72 -2.62 -2.07
N ARG A 20 9.48 -2.85 -0.98
CA ARG A 20 10.74 -3.61 -1.00
C ARG A 20 10.55 -5.00 -1.61
N TYR A 21 9.54 -5.74 -1.15
CA TYR A 21 9.30 -7.09 -1.66
C TYR A 21 8.70 -7.13 -3.06
N LEU A 22 7.97 -6.10 -3.50
CA LEU A 22 7.58 -5.96 -4.91
C LEU A 22 8.82 -5.84 -5.79
N ALA A 23 9.78 -4.96 -5.42
CA ALA A 23 11.03 -4.80 -6.17
C ALA A 23 11.83 -6.11 -6.23
N ILE A 24 11.99 -6.80 -5.10
CA ILE A 24 12.73 -8.08 -5.01
C ILE A 24 12.08 -9.14 -5.89
N LEU A 25 10.76 -9.32 -5.83
CA LEU A 25 10.07 -10.36 -6.59
C LEU A 25 10.01 -10.05 -8.09
N LEU A 26 9.92 -8.77 -8.47
CA LEU A 26 10.00 -8.33 -9.86
C LEU A 26 11.40 -8.59 -10.44
N ALA A 27 12.44 -8.20 -9.72
CA ALA A 27 13.84 -8.48 -10.12
C ALA A 27 14.12 -9.99 -10.21
N GLN A 28 13.56 -10.78 -9.29
CA GLN A 28 13.65 -12.25 -9.34
C GLN A 28 12.95 -12.85 -10.57
N ASP A 29 11.91 -12.21 -11.09
CA ASP A 29 11.15 -12.62 -12.29
C ASP A 29 11.79 -12.03 -13.59
N GLY A 30 12.93 -11.33 -13.48
CA GLY A 30 13.68 -10.77 -14.61
C GLY A 30 13.24 -9.38 -15.06
N ALA A 31 12.53 -8.63 -14.23
CA ALA A 31 12.19 -7.25 -14.53
C ALA A 31 13.31 -6.30 -14.09
N ASP A 32 13.60 -5.30 -14.90
CA ASP A 32 14.36 -4.13 -14.49
C ASP A 32 13.52 -3.28 -13.52
N VAL A 33 14.15 -2.70 -12.51
CA VAL A 33 13.42 -2.00 -11.45
C VAL A 33 13.99 -0.62 -11.17
N CYS A 34 13.09 0.36 -11.13
CA CYS A 34 13.35 1.67 -10.56
C CYS A 34 12.67 1.77 -9.20
N VAL A 35 13.45 1.91 -8.13
CA VAL A 35 12.95 1.97 -6.75
C VAL A 35 13.04 3.39 -6.21
N THR A 36 11.97 3.87 -5.57
CA THR A 36 11.95 5.20 -4.95
C THR A 36 11.46 5.15 -3.52
N ASP A 37 12.03 5.95 -2.65
CA ASP A 37 11.60 6.18 -1.27
C ASP A 37 12.08 7.56 -0.80
N VAL A 38 11.43 8.12 0.21
CA VAL A 38 11.89 9.35 0.86
C VAL A 38 13.06 9.08 1.81
N ASN A 39 13.18 7.87 2.32
CA ASN A 39 14.25 7.44 3.21
C ASN A 39 15.39 6.78 2.42
N GLU A 40 16.49 7.51 2.29
CA GLU A 40 17.67 7.09 1.54
C GLU A 40 18.34 5.82 2.11
N GLU A 41 18.43 5.71 3.43
CA GLU A 41 19.09 4.57 4.11
C GLU A 41 18.37 3.27 3.78
N THR A 42 17.05 3.21 4.03
CA THR A 42 16.25 2.01 3.76
C THR A 42 16.10 1.72 2.27
N LEU A 43 16.15 2.75 1.41
CA LEU A 43 16.17 2.59 -0.04
C LEU A 43 17.47 1.92 -0.47
N ASN A 44 18.61 2.35 0.06
CA ASN A 44 19.93 1.76 -0.22
C ASN A 44 20.00 0.30 0.24
N GLU A 45 19.41 -0.06 1.38
CA GLU A 45 19.27 -1.48 1.78
C GLU A 45 18.54 -2.30 0.71
N THR A 46 17.47 -1.75 0.16
CA THR A 46 16.70 -2.44 -0.91
C THR A 46 17.54 -2.60 -2.17
N VAL A 47 18.29 -1.57 -2.57
CA VAL A 47 19.21 -1.63 -3.72
C VAL A 47 20.25 -2.73 -3.52
N GLU A 48 20.86 -2.81 -2.33
CA GLU A 48 21.82 -3.89 -2.01
C GLU A 48 21.20 -5.28 -2.15
N MET A 49 19.95 -5.45 -1.68
CA MET A 49 19.23 -6.74 -1.84
C MET A 49 18.95 -7.09 -3.31
N LEU A 50 18.84 -6.09 -4.18
CA LEU A 50 18.59 -6.28 -5.61
C LEU A 50 19.84 -6.66 -6.40
N ARG A 51 21.05 -6.33 -5.95
CA ARG A 51 22.33 -6.60 -6.65
C ARG A 51 22.58 -8.06 -7.03
N LYS A 52 21.97 -9.00 -6.31
CA LYS A 52 22.12 -10.43 -6.58
C LYS A 52 21.35 -10.90 -7.81
N TYR A 53 20.44 -10.08 -8.35
CA TYR A 53 19.66 -10.41 -9.54
C TYR A 53 20.32 -9.79 -10.78
N ASN A 54 20.27 -10.49 -11.90
CA ASN A 54 20.85 -10.04 -13.18
C ASN A 54 19.83 -9.14 -13.92
N VAL A 55 19.53 -7.97 -13.34
CA VAL A 55 18.60 -6.97 -13.88
C VAL A 55 19.17 -5.57 -13.69
N SER A 56 18.72 -4.62 -14.50
CA SER A 56 19.06 -3.21 -14.30
C SER A 56 18.28 -2.62 -13.12
N VAL A 57 18.98 -1.91 -12.23
CA VAL A 57 18.41 -1.30 -11.04
C VAL A 57 18.75 0.19 -11.02
N SER A 58 17.75 1.04 -10.89
CA SER A 58 17.91 2.46 -10.59
C SER A 58 17.21 2.85 -9.30
N SER A 59 17.70 3.87 -8.62
CA SER A 59 17.11 4.35 -7.37
C SER A 59 17.07 5.87 -7.32
N HIS A 60 15.99 6.43 -6.77
CA HIS A 60 15.83 7.87 -6.57
C HIS A 60 15.23 8.15 -5.19
N VAL A 61 15.93 8.97 -4.40
CA VAL A 61 15.34 9.54 -3.18
C VAL A 61 14.28 10.54 -3.61
N LEU A 62 13.02 10.28 -3.23
CA LEU A 62 11.88 11.02 -3.75
C LEU A 62 10.72 11.03 -2.76
N ASP A 63 10.20 12.22 -2.45
CA ASP A 63 8.93 12.41 -1.79
C ASP A 63 7.80 12.45 -2.83
N VAL A 64 6.89 11.46 -2.77
CA VAL A 64 5.75 11.36 -3.71
C VAL A 64 4.76 12.52 -3.59
N SER A 65 4.77 13.28 -2.50
CA SER A 65 3.97 14.49 -2.34
C SER A 65 4.55 15.70 -3.09
N ASN A 66 5.83 15.65 -3.47
CA ASN A 66 6.45 16.66 -4.30
C ASN A 66 6.10 16.42 -5.77
N LYS A 67 5.21 17.24 -6.29
CA LYS A 67 4.64 17.10 -7.62
C LYS A 67 5.71 17.20 -8.73
N GLU A 68 6.61 18.17 -8.64
CA GLU A 68 7.67 18.38 -9.61
C GLU A 68 8.62 17.18 -9.70
N SER A 69 8.94 16.59 -8.55
CA SER A 69 9.80 15.39 -8.48
C SER A 69 9.14 14.18 -9.13
N ILE A 70 7.83 14.01 -8.92
CA ILE A 70 7.05 12.93 -9.55
C ILE A 70 6.90 13.15 -11.06
N GLU A 71 6.63 14.37 -11.50
CA GLU A 71 6.49 14.71 -12.92
C GLU A 71 7.81 14.50 -13.71
N ALA A 72 8.96 14.68 -13.07
CA ALA A 72 10.28 14.43 -13.66
C ALA A 72 10.71 12.95 -13.66
N LEU A 73 10.06 12.08 -12.88
CA LEU A 73 10.50 10.69 -12.71
C LEU A 73 10.37 9.85 -13.99
N PRO A 74 9.31 9.92 -14.80
CA PRO A 74 9.20 9.10 -16.01
C PRO A 74 10.39 9.27 -16.96
N GLN A 75 10.82 10.51 -17.20
CA GLN A 75 11.96 10.76 -18.09
C GLN A 75 13.25 10.14 -17.54
N LYS A 76 13.51 10.25 -16.23
CA LYS A 76 14.68 9.62 -15.60
C LYS A 76 14.67 8.08 -15.78
N VAL A 77 13.49 7.47 -15.65
CA VAL A 77 13.34 6.02 -15.85
C VAL A 77 13.58 5.63 -17.30
N ILE A 78 13.03 6.40 -18.26
CA ILE A 78 13.22 6.15 -19.70
C ILE A 78 14.67 6.33 -20.09
N ASP A 79 15.36 7.34 -19.58
CA ASP A 79 16.79 7.58 -19.86
C ASP A 79 17.67 6.41 -19.37
N GLN A 80 17.28 5.75 -18.29
CA GLN A 80 18.06 4.64 -17.70
C GLN A 80 17.64 3.25 -18.21
N HIS A 81 16.36 3.04 -18.50
CA HIS A 81 15.82 1.72 -18.83
C HIS A 81 15.15 1.66 -20.22
N GLY A 82 15.03 2.78 -20.92
CA GLY A 82 14.45 2.86 -22.28
C GLY A 82 12.93 2.85 -22.35
N LYS A 83 12.22 2.45 -21.30
CA LYS A 83 10.76 2.33 -21.26
C LYS A 83 10.20 2.28 -19.84
N VAL A 84 8.87 2.28 -19.71
CA VAL A 84 8.13 1.94 -18.47
C VAL A 84 6.97 1.02 -18.81
N ASP A 85 6.89 -0.14 -18.17
CA ASP A 85 5.80 -1.10 -18.36
C ASP A 85 4.89 -1.20 -17.13
N LEU A 86 5.45 -1.00 -15.92
CA LEU A 86 4.75 -1.20 -14.65
C LEU A 86 5.00 -0.04 -13.69
N VAL A 87 3.95 0.47 -13.07
CA VAL A 87 4.04 1.46 -11.99
C VAL A 87 3.28 0.98 -10.79
N PHE A 88 3.96 0.86 -9.65
CA PHE A 88 3.38 0.52 -8.35
C PHE A 88 3.36 1.77 -7.46
N ASN A 89 2.22 2.43 -7.39
CA ASN A 89 1.95 3.50 -6.44
C ASN A 89 1.67 2.88 -5.08
N ASN A 90 2.78 2.58 -4.35
CA ASN A 90 2.72 1.84 -3.10
C ASN A 90 3.08 2.71 -1.88
N ALA A 91 3.79 3.82 -2.05
CA ALA A 91 4.08 4.74 -0.96
C ALA A 91 2.81 5.13 -0.19
N GLY A 92 2.91 5.18 1.14
CA GLY A 92 1.76 5.52 1.96
C GLY A 92 2.11 5.62 3.43
N VAL A 93 1.39 6.48 4.11
CA VAL A 93 1.56 6.82 5.53
C VAL A 93 0.22 6.80 6.25
N THR A 94 0.27 6.85 7.58
CA THR A 94 -0.94 6.94 8.42
C THR A 94 -0.73 7.87 9.60
N THR A 95 -1.84 8.25 10.23
CA THR A 95 -1.88 8.94 11.53
C THR A 95 -2.95 8.30 12.39
N GLY A 96 -2.90 8.47 13.69
CA GLY A 96 -3.82 7.84 14.63
C GLY A 96 -4.61 8.83 15.48
N SER A 97 -4.87 10.05 15.00
CA SER A 97 -5.57 11.09 15.73
C SER A 97 -7.07 11.13 15.43
N HIS A 98 -7.90 11.52 16.42
CA HIS A 98 -9.28 11.87 16.17
C HIS A 98 -9.38 13.14 15.31
N PHE A 99 -10.38 13.21 14.45
CA PHE A 99 -10.55 14.32 13.51
C PHE A 99 -10.59 15.70 14.18
N LYS A 100 -11.24 15.81 15.36
CA LYS A 100 -11.33 17.06 16.11
C LYS A 100 -9.99 17.58 16.65
N ASP A 101 -8.99 16.70 16.78
CA ASP A 101 -7.67 16.99 17.35
C ASP A 101 -6.56 16.91 16.30
N MET A 102 -6.91 16.58 15.06
CA MET A 102 -5.96 16.49 13.95
C MET A 102 -5.57 17.87 13.47
N ASP A 103 -4.28 18.15 13.43
CA ASP A 103 -3.76 19.37 12.84
C ASP A 103 -3.79 19.31 11.30
N GLU A 104 -3.85 20.50 10.68
CA GLU A 104 -3.90 20.64 9.22
C GLU A 104 -2.64 20.07 8.54
N LYS A 105 -1.46 20.20 9.17
CA LYS A 105 -0.19 19.69 8.62
C LYS A 105 -0.19 18.16 8.49
N ASN A 106 -0.75 17.47 9.48
CA ASN A 106 -0.89 16.02 9.42
C ASN A 106 -1.96 15.59 8.43
N TRP A 107 -3.05 16.35 8.31
CA TRP A 107 -4.05 16.14 7.26
C TRP A 107 -3.42 16.26 5.87
N ASP A 108 -2.77 17.37 5.58
CA ASP A 108 -2.14 17.65 4.29
C ASP A 108 -1.02 16.65 3.96
N TRP A 109 -0.24 16.27 4.96
CA TRP A 109 0.82 15.26 4.79
C TRP A 109 0.26 13.91 4.35
N VAL A 110 -0.82 13.43 4.96
CA VAL A 110 -1.45 12.15 4.57
C VAL A 110 -2.13 12.27 3.22
N MET A 111 -2.83 13.38 2.94
CA MET A 111 -3.45 13.63 1.63
C MET A 111 -2.40 13.68 0.51
N GLY A 112 -1.34 14.46 0.70
CA GLY A 112 -0.27 14.64 -0.28
C GLY A 112 0.41 13.32 -0.66
N ILE A 113 0.72 12.48 0.32
CA ILE A 113 1.39 11.20 0.06
C ILE A 113 0.42 10.15 -0.48
N ASN A 114 -0.70 9.92 0.23
CA ASN A 114 -1.57 8.78 -0.04
C ASN A 114 -2.48 8.98 -1.24
N PHE A 115 -2.85 10.21 -1.57
CA PHE A 115 -3.77 10.52 -2.65
C PHE A 115 -3.11 11.31 -3.78
N ASP A 116 -2.59 12.52 -3.52
CA ASP A 116 -2.00 13.37 -4.56
C ASP A 116 -0.79 12.70 -5.22
N GLY A 117 0.05 12.00 -4.44
CA GLY A 117 1.16 11.21 -4.95
C GLY A 117 0.72 10.14 -5.95
N VAL A 118 -0.39 9.44 -5.68
CA VAL A 118 -0.96 8.43 -6.59
C VAL A 118 -1.50 9.09 -7.86
N ILE A 119 -2.21 10.22 -7.74
CA ILE A 119 -2.78 10.96 -8.88
C ILE A 119 -1.67 11.51 -9.78
N ASN A 120 -0.70 12.20 -9.18
CA ASN A 120 0.40 12.85 -9.90
C ASN A 120 1.27 11.80 -10.60
N SER A 121 1.61 10.70 -9.93
CA SER A 121 2.33 9.58 -10.51
C SER A 121 1.55 8.96 -11.68
N SER A 122 0.27 8.64 -11.49
CA SER A 122 -0.54 8.08 -12.57
C SER A 122 -0.59 9.01 -13.78
N ARG A 123 -0.79 10.32 -13.55
CA ARG A 123 -0.81 11.34 -14.61
C ARG A 123 0.53 11.46 -15.35
N ALA A 124 1.65 11.40 -14.62
CA ALA A 124 2.98 11.51 -15.19
C ALA A 124 3.36 10.29 -16.05
N PHE A 125 3.01 9.08 -15.60
CA PHE A 125 3.43 7.86 -16.28
C PHE A 125 2.52 7.42 -17.43
N ILE A 126 1.20 7.66 -17.38
CA ILE A 126 0.25 7.22 -18.41
C ILE A 126 0.70 7.58 -19.83
N PRO A 127 1.14 8.81 -20.15
CA PRO A 127 1.56 9.17 -21.52
C PRO A 127 2.70 8.29 -22.07
N HIS A 128 3.55 7.77 -21.21
CA HIS A 128 4.70 6.92 -21.56
C HIS A 128 4.35 5.42 -21.59
N MET A 129 3.17 5.04 -21.13
CA MET A 129 2.74 3.64 -21.00
C MET A 129 1.65 3.24 -21.99
N ILE A 130 0.92 4.20 -22.56
CA ILE A 130 -0.21 3.91 -23.48
C ILE A 130 0.21 3.22 -24.76
N GLU A 131 1.43 3.46 -25.23
CA GLU A 131 2.00 2.82 -26.42
C GLU A 131 2.61 1.44 -26.13
N SER A 132 2.75 1.04 -24.86
CA SER A 132 3.25 -0.28 -24.51
C SER A 132 2.24 -1.36 -24.91
N PRO A 133 2.69 -2.47 -25.51
CA PRO A 133 1.81 -3.59 -25.88
C PRO A 133 1.16 -4.25 -24.65
N GLU A 134 1.75 -4.10 -23.49
CA GLU A 134 1.22 -4.62 -22.23
C GLU A 134 1.83 -3.87 -21.04
N ALA A 135 1.05 -3.01 -20.40
CA ALA A 135 1.45 -2.19 -19.27
C ALA A 135 0.44 -2.28 -18.10
N ALA A 136 0.88 -1.89 -16.90
CA ALA A 136 -0.03 -1.82 -15.75
C ALA A 136 0.35 -0.73 -14.75
N ILE A 137 -0.68 -0.05 -14.20
CA ILE A 137 -0.60 0.80 -13.01
C ILE A 137 -1.31 0.09 -11.86
N VAL A 138 -0.63 0.02 -10.72
CA VAL A 138 -1.10 -0.67 -9.52
C VAL A 138 -1.16 0.34 -8.37
N ASN A 139 -2.36 0.75 -7.99
CA ASN A 139 -2.59 1.74 -6.94
C ASN A 139 -2.94 1.06 -5.61
N THR A 140 -2.20 1.38 -4.56
CA THR A 140 -2.39 0.80 -3.23
C THR A 140 -3.41 1.61 -2.43
N SER A 141 -4.66 1.12 -2.41
CA SER A 141 -5.70 1.54 -1.48
C SER A 141 -5.51 0.79 -0.13
N SER A 142 -6.57 0.32 0.47
CA SER A 142 -6.61 -0.46 1.72
C SER A 142 -7.98 -1.12 1.84
N ILE A 143 -8.13 -2.07 2.76
CA ILE A 143 -9.46 -2.44 3.25
C ILE A 143 -10.17 -1.22 3.86
N PHE A 144 -9.41 -0.26 4.39
CA PHE A 144 -9.92 1.02 4.88
C PHE A 144 -10.30 2.02 3.76
N GLY A 145 -10.25 1.60 2.50
CA GLY A 145 -10.96 2.20 1.37
C GLY A 145 -12.34 1.56 1.11
N MET A 146 -12.82 0.68 1.98
CA MET A 146 -14.13 0.01 1.91
C MET A 146 -14.93 0.10 3.20
N VAL A 147 -14.26 0.01 4.34
CA VAL A 147 -14.83 0.11 5.68
C VAL A 147 -14.16 1.22 6.46
N ALA A 148 -14.83 1.79 7.44
CA ALA A 148 -14.30 2.85 8.28
C ALA A 148 -14.22 2.41 9.75
N VAL A 149 -13.20 2.90 10.45
CA VAL A 149 -13.00 2.77 11.89
C VAL A 149 -12.65 4.13 12.48
N PRO A 150 -12.94 4.38 13.78
CA PRO A 150 -12.57 5.64 14.43
C PRO A 150 -11.05 5.88 14.45
N GLY A 151 -10.62 7.14 14.56
CA GLY A 151 -9.24 7.53 14.81
C GLY A 151 -8.32 7.55 13.59
N GLN A 152 -8.87 7.34 12.37
CA GLN A 152 -8.10 7.35 11.13
C GLN A 152 -8.84 8.05 9.97
N THR A 153 -9.51 9.15 10.25
CA THR A 153 -10.43 9.79 9.29
C THR A 153 -9.74 10.19 7.99
N VAL A 154 -8.57 10.83 8.04
CA VAL A 154 -7.83 11.24 6.85
C VAL A 154 -7.32 10.03 6.05
N TYR A 155 -6.86 8.98 6.76
CA TYR A 155 -6.41 7.76 6.09
C TYR A 155 -7.56 7.10 5.32
N HIS A 156 -8.74 6.98 5.93
CA HIS A 156 -9.93 6.49 5.24
C HIS A 156 -10.28 7.37 4.03
N ALA A 157 -10.31 8.69 4.21
CA ALA A 157 -10.61 9.63 3.13
C ALA A 157 -9.68 9.38 1.92
N THR A 158 -8.36 9.28 2.14
CA THR A 158 -7.40 9.01 1.06
C THR A 158 -7.61 7.64 0.42
N LYS A 159 -7.85 6.58 1.20
CA LYS A 159 -7.95 5.22 0.66
C LYS A 159 -9.27 4.96 -0.08
N PHE A 160 -10.38 5.60 0.33
CA PHE A 160 -11.62 5.65 -0.44
C PHE A 160 -11.43 6.44 -1.74
N ALA A 161 -10.76 7.61 -1.68
CA ALA A 161 -10.46 8.42 -2.86
C ALA A 161 -9.58 7.67 -3.87
N VAL A 162 -8.49 7.02 -3.45
CA VAL A 162 -7.63 6.18 -4.31
C VAL A 162 -8.44 5.07 -4.96
N ARG A 163 -9.33 4.41 -4.22
CA ARG A 163 -10.21 3.38 -4.78
C ARG A 163 -11.11 3.96 -5.88
N GLY A 164 -11.85 5.04 -5.58
CA GLY A 164 -12.78 5.66 -6.53
C GLY A 164 -12.06 6.12 -7.80
N PHE A 165 -10.91 6.80 -7.64
CA PHE A 165 -10.05 7.21 -8.75
C PHE A 165 -9.60 6.01 -9.59
N THR A 166 -9.06 4.97 -8.95
CA THR A 166 -8.50 3.80 -9.65
C THR A 166 -9.58 3.04 -10.41
N GLU A 167 -10.78 2.87 -9.83
CA GLU A 167 -11.90 2.18 -10.49
C GLU A 167 -12.42 2.97 -11.70
N SER A 168 -12.51 4.31 -11.60
CA SER A 168 -12.88 5.16 -12.74
C SER A 168 -11.82 5.10 -13.85
N LEU A 169 -10.55 5.32 -13.50
CA LEU A 169 -9.44 5.25 -14.45
C LEU A 169 -9.36 3.88 -15.15
N ALA A 170 -9.65 2.78 -14.44
CA ALA A 170 -9.68 1.45 -15.04
C ALA A 170 -10.73 1.32 -16.15
N LEU A 171 -11.90 1.94 -15.97
CA LEU A 171 -12.95 1.95 -16.99
C LEU A 171 -12.58 2.83 -18.18
N GLU A 172 -11.97 3.99 -17.95
CA GLU A 172 -11.47 4.88 -19.00
C GLU A 172 -10.40 4.19 -19.84
N MET A 173 -9.37 3.61 -19.20
CA MET A 173 -8.31 2.92 -19.92
C MET A 173 -8.81 1.67 -20.66
N LYS A 174 -9.74 0.94 -20.08
CA LYS A 174 -10.36 -0.20 -20.79
C LYS A 174 -11.03 0.22 -22.09
N ALA A 175 -11.62 1.41 -22.15
CA ALA A 175 -12.30 1.92 -23.34
C ALA A 175 -11.33 2.54 -24.35
N THR A 176 -10.24 3.18 -23.91
CA THR A 176 -9.35 3.98 -24.76
C THR A 176 -8.01 3.30 -25.04
N ASN A 177 -7.42 2.63 -24.04
CA ASN A 177 -6.10 2.02 -24.09
C ASN A 177 -6.09 0.65 -23.39
N PRO A 178 -6.74 -0.38 -23.98
CA PRO A 178 -6.98 -1.66 -23.30
C PRO A 178 -5.72 -2.45 -22.94
N ASN A 179 -4.58 -2.08 -23.48
CA ASN A 179 -3.27 -2.66 -23.14
C ASN A 179 -2.72 -2.15 -21.81
N LEU A 180 -3.19 -0.99 -21.32
CA LEU A 180 -2.83 -0.43 -20.02
C LEU A 180 -3.84 -0.90 -18.96
N GLN A 181 -3.42 -1.86 -18.15
CA GLN A 181 -4.24 -2.39 -17.05
C GLN A 181 -4.14 -1.50 -15.81
N ILE A 182 -5.27 -1.26 -15.16
CA ILE A 182 -5.31 -0.48 -13.92
C ILE A 182 -5.83 -1.38 -12.78
N HIS A 183 -5.06 -1.48 -11.70
CA HIS A 183 -5.34 -2.36 -10.56
C HIS A 183 -5.47 -1.57 -9.27
N CYS A 184 -6.51 -1.85 -8.48
CA CYS A 184 -6.67 -1.34 -7.13
C CYS A 184 -6.34 -2.45 -6.12
N VAL A 185 -5.34 -2.22 -5.27
CA VAL A 185 -4.92 -3.17 -4.23
C VAL A 185 -5.60 -2.80 -2.91
N HIS A 186 -6.16 -3.80 -2.25
CA HIS A 186 -6.83 -3.66 -0.96
C HIS A 186 -6.16 -4.57 0.08
N PRO A 187 -5.04 -4.12 0.70
CA PRO A 187 -4.42 -4.85 1.78
C PRO A 187 -5.34 -4.87 3.02
N GLY A 188 -5.45 -6.03 3.66
CA GLY A 188 -5.87 -6.14 5.04
C GLY A 188 -4.71 -5.84 5.98
N HIS A 189 -4.55 -6.63 7.05
CA HIS A 189 -3.46 -6.44 7.99
C HIS A 189 -2.15 -7.04 7.46
N ILE A 190 -1.24 -6.18 7.02
CA ILE A 190 0.11 -6.55 6.54
C ILE A 190 1.14 -6.05 7.55
N GLY A 191 2.07 -6.91 7.95
CA GLY A 191 3.14 -6.62 8.91
C GLY A 191 4.21 -5.68 8.34
N THR A 192 3.85 -4.41 8.12
CA THR A 192 4.76 -3.36 7.65
C THR A 192 5.08 -2.37 8.76
N ASN A 193 5.97 -1.43 8.50
CA ASN A 193 6.34 -0.38 9.44
C ASN A 193 5.33 0.79 9.50
N ILE A 194 4.22 0.75 8.76
CA ILE A 194 3.28 1.87 8.64
C ILE A 194 2.75 2.38 9.99
N ALA A 195 2.54 1.48 10.95
CA ALA A 195 2.09 1.87 12.29
C ALA A 195 3.25 2.44 13.14
N ALA A 196 4.48 1.94 12.96
CA ALA A 196 5.67 2.43 13.65
C ALA A 196 6.08 3.83 13.18
N THR A 197 5.81 4.16 11.90
CA THR A 197 6.13 5.47 11.30
C THR A 197 4.93 6.42 11.28
N ALA A 198 3.80 6.05 11.89
CA ALA A 198 2.63 6.90 11.99
C ALA A 198 2.95 8.19 12.77
N ARG A 199 2.37 9.32 12.37
CA ARG A 199 2.43 10.54 13.17
C ARG A 199 1.34 10.48 14.23
N MET A 200 1.76 10.29 15.47
CA MET A 200 0.88 10.19 16.66
C MET A 200 1.52 10.94 17.80
N SER A 201 0.70 11.57 18.64
CA SER A 201 1.15 12.20 19.89
C SER A 201 1.03 11.23 21.07
N ASP A 202 1.75 11.48 22.15
CA ASP A 202 1.60 10.70 23.41
C ASP A 202 0.18 10.81 23.98
N GLU A 203 -0.51 11.91 23.73
CA GLU A 203 -1.92 12.10 24.11
C GLU A 203 -2.83 11.13 23.36
N ASP A 204 -2.53 10.81 22.12
CA ASP A 204 -3.28 9.82 21.35
C ASP A 204 -3.19 8.41 21.96
N PHE A 205 -2.13 8.10 22.70
CA PHE A 205 -1.95 6.84 23.42
C PHE A 205 -2.61 6.81 24.80
N ASN A 206 -2.79 7.95 25.44
CA ASN A 206 -3.29 8.07 26.82
C ASN A 206 -4.82 8.30 26.90
N ARG A 207 -5.52 8.38 25.76
CA ARG A 207 -6.97 8.63 25.75
C ARG A 207 -7.77 7.38 26.11
N ASP A 208 -8.65 7.53 27.08
CA ASP A 208 -9.67 6.52 27.45
C ASP A 208 -11.03 6.90 26.85
N ASP A 209 -11.16 6.76 25.53
CA ASP A 209 -12.34 7.20 24.78
C ASP A 209 -13.20 6.04 24.21
N GLY A 210 -12.96 4.82 24.68
CA GLY A 210 -13.71 3.64 24.23
C GLY A 210 -13.50 3.24 22.76
N ALA A 211 -12.99 4.14 21.91
CA ALA A 211 -12.72 3.84 20.51
C ALA A 211 -11.54 2.87 20.36
N ARG A 212 -10.53 2.99 21.23
CA ARG A 212 -9.42 2.05 21.33
C ARG A 212 -9.84 0.69 21.85
N SER A 213 -10.68 0.66 22.87
CA SER A 213 -11.18 -0.58 23.44
C SER A 213 -12.04 -1.38 22.45
N SER A 214 -12.60 -0.73 21.44
CA SER A 214 -13.39 -1.39 20.39
C SER A 214 -12.57 -2.01 19.28
N ILE A 215 -11.34 -1.49 19.03
CA ILE A 215 -10.42 -1.97 17.98
C ILE A 215 -9.36 -2.91 18.57
N PHE A 216 -8.85 -2.59 19.75
CA PHE A 216 -7.87 -3.38 20.47
C PHE A 216 -8.51 -3.89 21.75
N THR A 217 -8.57 -5.20 21.90
CA THR A 217 -8.98 -5.86 23.15
C THR A 217 -8.10 -5.43 24.33
N ARG A 218 -8.42 -5.85 25.54
CA ARG A 218 -7.86 -5.55 26.87
C ARG A 218 -6.40 -5.04 27.01
N ASN A 219 -5.57 -5.19 25.98
CA ASN A 219 -4.18 -4.74 25.91
C ASN A 219 -3.97 -3.76 24.76
N ALA A 220 -4.56 -2.57 24.84
CA ALA A 220 -4.25 -1.49 23.89
C ALA A 220 -2.76 -1.10 24.01
N PRO A 221 -2.03 -0.91 22.89
CA PRO A 221 -0.62 -0.50 22.94
C PRO A 221 -0.47 0.85 23.63
N LYS A 222 0.54 0.98 24.50
CA LYS A 222 0.78 2.16 25.31
C LYS A 222 1.79 3.14 24.69
N SER A 223 2.42 2.72 23.60
CA SER A 223 3.37 3.53 22.84
C SER A 223 3.32 3.24 21.36
N GLN A 224 3.87 4.16 20.57
CA GLN A 224 3.99 3.98 19.12
C GLN A 224 4.86 2.76 18.77
N GLN A 225 5.92 2.53 19.52
CA GLN A 225 6.79 1.36 19.31
C GLN A 225 6.02 0.06 19.53
N GLU A 226 5.31 -0.07 20.66
CA GLU A 226 4.49 -1.26 20.95
C GLU A 226 3.41 -1.49 19.89
N MET A 227 2.77 -0.42 19.41
CA MET A 227 1.81 -0.51 18.29
C MET A 227 2.49 -0.97 17.00
N GLY A 228 3.67 -0.44 16.69
CA GLY A 228 4.46 -0.86 15.53
C GLY A 228 4.85 -2.33 15.59
N ASP A 229 5.28 -2.82 16.73
CA ASP A 229 5.67 -4.21 16.95
C ASP A 229 4.48 -5.15 16.83
N LEU A 230 3.37 -4.86 17.50
CA LEU A 230 2.11 -5.60 17.38
C LEU A 230 1.60 -5.65 15.94
N PHE A 231 1.72 -4.52 15.21
CA PHE A 231 1.28 -4.45 13.83
C PHE A 231 2.16 -5.31 12.91
N ARG A 232 3.48 -5.30 13.12
CA ARG A 232 4.42 -6.12 12.34
C ARG A 232 4.24 -7.61 12.59
N GLU A 233 4.24 -8.02 13.86
CA GLU A 233 4.16 -9.42 14.25
C GLU A 233 2.81 -10.04 13.90
N GLY A 234 1.76 -9.28 14.07
CA GLY A 234 0.40 -9.75 13.85
C GLY A 234 -0.06 -9.72 12.39
N GLY A 235 0.66 -9.09 11.47
CA GLY A 235 0.28 -8.94 10.06
C GLY A 235 0.76 -10.11 9.18
N MET A 236 0.18 -10.18 7.98
CA MET A 236 0.73 -11.04 6.92
C MET A 236 2.13 -10.54 6.55
N HIS A 237 3.09 -11.45 6.35
CA HIS A 237 4.43 -11.04 5.90
C HIS A 237 4.38 -10.28 4.56
N PRO A 238 5.09 -9.13 4.43
CA PRO A 238 5.01 -8.28 3.23
C PRO A 238 5.39 -8.99 1.92
N SER A 239 6.30 -9.97 1.95
CA SER A 239 6.64 -10.76 0.75
C SER A 239 5.45 -11.56 0.21
N LYS A 240 4.63 -12.12 1.10
CA LYS A 240 3.41 -12.83 0.70
C LYS A 240 2.37 -11.87 0.14
N ALA A 241 2.26 -10.68 0.69
CA ALA A 241 1.41 -9.63 0.16
C ALA A 241 1.85 -9.21 -1.24
N ALA A 242 3.14 -8.93 -1.46
CA ALA A 242 3.71 -8.61 -2.76
C ALA A 242 3.45 -9.73 -3.79
N GLN A 243 3.63 -11.00 -3.41
CA GLN A 243 3.32 -12.13 -4.29
C GLN A 243 1.84 -12.19 -4.72
N ILE A 244 0.92 -11.86 -3.80
CA ILE A 244 -0.53 -11.80 -4.11
C ILE A 244 -0.81 -10.64 -5.07
N ILE A 245 -0.15 -9.48 -4.91
CA ILE A 245 -0.27 -8.33 -5.83
C ILE A 245 0.17 -8.77 -7.24
N LEU A 246 1.39 -9.29 -7.38
CA LEU A 246 1.94 -9.70 -8.69
C LEU A 246 1.08 -10.77 -9.36
N ASN A 247 0.56 -11.74 -8.59
CA ASN A 247 -0.37 -12.73 -9.11
C ASN A 247 -1.72 -12.11 -9.52
N GLY A 248 -2.15 -11.04 -8.85
CA GLY A 248 -3.33 -10.27 -9.23
C GLY A 248 -3.14 -9.54 -10.56
N VAL A 249 -1.97 -8.93 -10.78
CA VAL A 249 -1.58 -8.28 -12.03
C VAL A 249 -1.54 -9.29 -13.18
N ARG A 250 -0.84 -10.44 -12.99
CA ARG A 250 -0.82 -11.53 -14.00
C ARG A 250 -2.22 -11.98 -14.40
N LYS A 251 -3.14 -12.05 -13.44
CA LYS A 251 -4.56 -12.46 -13.66
C LYS A 251 -5.47 -11.31 -14.08
N LYS A 252 -4.92 -10.13 -14.36
CA LYS A 252 -5.66 -8.93 -14.79
C LYS A 252 -6.85 -8.58 -13.89
N LYS A 253 -6.67 -8.72 -12.55
CA LYS A 253 -7.72 -8.43 -11.58
C LYS A 253 -7.82 -6.93 -11.35
N SER A 254 -8.98 -6.33 -11.59
CA SER A 254 -9.22 -4.91 -11.29
C SER A 254 -9.10 -4.58 -9.79
N ARG A 255 -9.53 -5.51 -8.92
CA ARG A 255 -9.39 -5.42 -7.45
C ARG A 255 -8.58 -6.59 -6.93
N ILE A 256 -7.54 -6.29 -6.15
CA ILE A 256 -6.63 -7.28 -5.56
C ILE A 256 -6.74 -7.21 -4.04
N PHE A 257 -7.48 -8.14 -3.44
CA PHE A 257 -7.62 -8.26 -1.99
C PHE A 257 -6.49 -9.09 -1.41
N ILE A 258 -5.86 -8.58 -0.35
CA ILE A 258 -4.78 -9.26 0.36
C ILE A 258 -5.24 -9.58 1.79
N GLY A 259 -5.33 -10.87 2.09
CA GLY A 259 -5.79 -11.41 3.37
C GLY A 259 -7.25 -11.87 3.34
N LEU A 260 -7.59 -12.75 4.27
CA LEU A 260 -8.97 -13.18 4.49
C LEU A 260 -9.79 -12.07 5.15
N ASP A 261 -9.18 -11.33 6.03
CA ASP A 261 -9.72 -10.15 6.68
C ASP A 261 -10.26 -9.13 5.66
N ALA A 262 -9.46 -8.80 4.64
CA ALA A 262 -9.88 -7.90 3.57
C ALA A 262 -11.11 -8.42 2.81
N LYS A 263 -11.14 -9.72 2.50
CA LYS A 263 -12.26 -10.33 1.78
C LYS A 263 -13.53 -10.39 2.62
N LEU A 264 -13.41 -10.74 3.91
CA LEU A 264 -14.54 -10.82 4.81
C LEU A 264 -15.16 -9.44 5.09
N LEU A 265 -14.32 -8.41 5.22
CA LEU A 265 -14.78 -7.05 5.41
C LEU A 265 -15.46 -6.48 4.17
N ASP A 266 -14.90 -6.72 2.98
CA ASP A 266 -15.57 -6.34 1.72
C ASP A 266 -16.94 -7.01 1.61
N LEU A 267 -17.04 -8.29 1.91
CA LEU A 267 -18.30 -9.03 1.90
C LEU A 267 -19.29 -8.46 2.95
N SER A 268 -18.81 -8.23 4.17
CA SER A 268 -19.62 -7.68 5.26
C SER A 268 -20.20 -6.31 4.91
N GLN A 269 -19.37 -5.42 4.34
CA GLN A 269 -19.80 -4.09 3.92
C GLN A 269 -20.85 -4.14 2.81
N ARG A 270 -20.74 -5.11 1.87
CA ARG A 270 -21.72 -5.31 0.79
C ARG A 270 -23.06 -5.84 1.28
N LEU A 271 -23.02 -6.80 2.22
CA LEU A 271 -24.23 -7.42 2.74
C LEU A 271 -24.92 -6.55 3.80
N PHE A 272 -24.12 -5.83 4.61
CA PHE A 272 -24.61 -5.04 5.74
C PHE A 272 -24.07 -3.60 5.72
N PRO A 273 -24.37 -2.79 4.68
CA PRO A 273 -23.72 -1.47 4.47
C PRO A 273 -23.93 -0.49 5.63
N LYS A 274 -25.04 -0.60 6.37
CA LYS A 274 -25.33 0.23 7.56
C LYS A 274 -24.76 -0.32 8.86
N HIS A 275 -24.40 -1.62 8.92
CA HIS A 275 -24.11 -2.32 10.17
C HIS A 275 -22.78 -3.09 10.15
N TYR A 276 -21.96 -2.97 9.09
CA TYR A 276 -20.68 -3.68 8.99
C TYR A 276 -19.76 -3.44 10.20
N HIS A 277 -19.82 -2.26 10.83
CA HIS A 277 -19.07 -1.95 12.03
C HIS A 277 -19.44 -2.86 13.24
N LYS A 278 -20.71 -3.30 13.34
CA LYS A 278 -21.15 -4.26 14.37
C LYS A 278 -20.64 -5.67 14.08
N THR A 279 -20.65 -6.07 12.81
CA THR A 279 -20.09 -7.38 12.39
C THR A 279 -18.59 -7.41 12.61
N TRP A 280 -17.88 -6.31 12.37
CA TRP A 280 -16.47 -6.18 12.68
C TRP A 280 -16.17 -6.39 14.16
N ALA A 281 -16.87 -5.69 15.06
CA ALA A 281 -16.70 -5.83 16.51
C ALA A 281 -16.96 -7.29 16.99
N PHE A 282 -17.86 -8.00 16.31
CA PHE A 282 -18.15 -9.40 16.61
C PHE A 282 -17.06 -10.36 16.11
N PHE A 283 -16.50 -10.14 14.92
CA PHE A 283 -15.52 -11.06 14.32
C PHE A 283 -14.07 -10.78 14.72
N MET A 284 -13.72 -9.57 15.17
CA MET A 284 -12.34 -9.20 15.53
C MET A 284 -11.75 -10.07 16.67
N PRO A 285 -12.45 -10.34 17.77
CA PRO A 285 -11.93 -11.23 18.81
C PRO A 285 -11.62 -12.62 18.26
N PHE A 286 -12.45 -13.14 17.34
CA PHE A 286 -12.28 -14.46 16.76
C PHE A 286 -11.07 -14.53 15.80
N LEU A 287 -10.86 -13.49 14.99
CA LEU A 287 -9.69 -13.38 14.12
C LEU A 287 -8.38 -13.27 14.92
N MET A 288 -8.40 -12.58 16.06
CA MET A 288 -7.26 -12.46 16.98
C MET A 288 -6.92 -13.82 17.65
N ILE A 289 -7.90 -14.60 18.08
CA ILE A 289 -7.71 -15.92 18.72
C ILE A 289 -7.05 -16.93 17.77
N PHE A 290 -7.39 -16.91 16.49
CA PHE A 290 -6.74 -17.77 15.49
C PHE A 290 -5.30 -17.38 15.18
N ARG A 291 -4.89 -16.15 15.46
CA ARG A 291 -3.51 -15.64 15.28
C ARG A 291 -2.58 -16.09 16.38
N ASP A 292 -2.98 -16.02 17.66
CA ASP A 292 -2.15 -16.44 18.80
C ASP A 292 -1.75 -17.91 18.72
N LYS A 293 -2.62 -18.78 18.18
CA LYS A 293 -2.32 -20.20 18.00
C LYS A 293 -1.35 -20.53 16.86
N LYS A 294 -1.16 -19.61 15.89
CA LYS A 294 -0.19 -19.81 14.79
C LYS A 294 1.20 -19.25 15.12
N ALA A 295 1.27 -18.20 15.90
CA ALA A 295 2.53 -17.63 16.37
C ALA A 295 3.28 -18.60 17.30
N LEU A 296 2.56 -19.36 18.11
CA LEU A 296 3.12 -20.37 19.01
C LEU A 296 3.59 -21.67 18.32
N LYS A 297 3.23 -21.91 17.04
CA LYS A 297 3.64 -23.11 16.28
C LYS A 297 4.80 -22.89 15.30
N SER A 298 5.36 -21.68 15.20
CA SER A 298 6.50 -21.36 14.33
C SER A 298 7.82 -21.14 15.09
N VAL A 299 7.90 -21.58 16.35
CA VAL A 299 9.09 -21.48 17.21
C VAL A 299 9.63 -22.88 17.58
N ASP A 300 9.14 -23.94 16.93
CA ASP A 300 9.70 -25.31 17.00
C ASP A 300 10.33 -25.71 15.65
#